data_54a0a63d2608f73c3d9ef979e395ad92
#
_entry.id   54a0a63d2608f73c3d9ef979e395ad92
#
_cell.length_a   1.000
_cell.length_b   1.000
_cell.length_c   1.000
_cell.angle_alpha   90.00
_cell.angle_beta   90.00
_cell.angle_gamma   90.00
#
_symmetry.space_group_name_H-M   'P 1'
#
loop_
_entity.id
_entity.type
_entity.pdbx_description
1 polymer ?
#
loop_
_entity_poly.entity_id
_entity_poly.type
_entity_poly.pdbx_seq_one_letter_code
_entity_poly.pdbx_strand_id
1 'polypeptide(L)'
;MRYKRDHLNLALILGVIAGLLTASSGYGQTHQREHPASDAALKVFLKQYLKDQDVEDDGTARYIPAFVDLNDDGTDEVIVHVIGQSLCGTGGCLTLVLVPVQSSFRIVSRIGITRPPIRVLNKQTNGWHDLAVWVQGGGIQPGYEVDLPFDGESYATNPTVAPAHRVGPKATGRVVVSDEAKGIPLG
;
A
#
# COMPACT_ATOMS: atom_id res chain seq x y z
N MET A 1 -30.89 60.88 -55.66
CA MET A 1 -32.22 60.61 -56.27
C MET A 1 -32.73 59.26 -55.79
N ARG A 2 -33.90 59.31 -55.14
CA ARG A 2 -34.93 58.25 -54.97
C ARG A 2 -34.45 56.79 -54.77
N TYR A 3 -34.50 56.25 -53.53
CA TYR A 3 -35.64 55.60 -52.87
C TYR A 3 -36.43 54.57 -53.71
N LYS A 4 -36.30 53.29 -53.28
CA LYS A 4 -37.46 52.39 -53.24
C LYS A 4 -37.26 51.33 -52.23
N ARG A 5 -38.10 51.35 -51.18
CA ARG A 5 -38.41 50.24 -50.27
C ARG A 5 -39.29 49.25 -51.04
N ASP A 6 -39.10 48.00 -50.86
CA ASP A 6 -40.20 47.03 -50.94
C ASP A 6 -40.11 46.02 -49.79
N HIS A 7 -41.24 45.87 -49.18
CA HIS A 7 -41.56 45.09 -47.99
C HIS A 7 -41.93 43.67 -48.40
N LEU A 8 -41.99 42.83 -47.29
CA LEU A 8 -42.72 41.55 -47.11
C LEU A 8 -41.86 40.33 -47.45
N ASN A 9 -41.83 39.31 -46.63
CA ASN A 9 -42.86 38.67 -45.81
C ASN A 9 -42.28 37.86 -44.65
N LEU A 10 -42.98 37.96 -43.59
CA LEU A 10 -42.90 37.18 -42.36
C LEU A 10 -43.47 35.76 -42.59
N ALA A 11 -42.70 34.73 -42.41
CA ALA A 11 -43.21 33.38 -42.26
C ALA A 11 -42.67 32.77 -40.96
N LEU A 12 -43.53 32.74 -39.95
CA LEU A 12 -43.33 31.97 -38.71
C LEU A 12 -43.38 30.47 -39.07
N ILE A 13 -42.29 29.79 -38.78
CA ILE A 13 -42.30 28.33 -38.68
C ILE A 13 -42.03 28.00 -37.22
N LEU A 14 -43.09 27.64 -36.51
CA LEU A 14 -43.01 27.00 -35.18
C LEU A 14 -42.51 25.55 -35.40
N GLY A 15 -41.23 25.33 -35.15
CA GLY A 15 -40.66 23.99 -35.01
C GLY A 15 -40.73 23.55 -33.57
N VAL A 16 -41.61 22.65 -33.24
CA VAL A 16 -41.66 21.94 -31.96
C VAL A 16 -40.49 21.00 -31.93
N ILE A 17 -39.43 21.35 -31.18
CA ILE A 17 -38.34 20.43 -30.86
C ILE A 17 -38.74 19.64 -29.62
N ALA A 18 -39.22 18.40 -29.83
CA ALA A 18 -39.40 17.42 -28.78
C ALA A 18 -37.99 17.00 -28.31
N GLY A 19 -37.58 17.55 -27.17
CA GLY A 19 -36.33 17.14 -26.49
C GLY A 19 -36.48 15.74 -25.94
N LEU A 20 -35.82 14.75 -26.55
CA LEU A 20 -35.56 13.46 -25.92
C LEU A 20 -34.52 13.67 -24.83
N LEU A 21 -34.96 13.68 -23.57
CA LEU A 21 -34.11 13.53 -22.41
C LEU A 21 -33.63 12.09 -22.36
N THR A 22 -32.45 11.82 -22.91
CA THR A 22 -31.73 10.57 -22.63
C THR A 22 -31.14 10.68 -21.24
N ALA A 23 -31.79 10.03 -20.27
CA ALA A 23 -31.19 9.80 -18.96
C ALA A 23 -29.97 8.87 -19.16
N SER A 24 -28.77 9.44 -19.18
CA SER A 24 -27.54 8.68 -19.07
C SER A 24 -27.44 8.15 -17.64
N SER A 25 -27.79 6.89 -17.45
CA SER A 25 -27.47 6.16 -16.23
C SER A 25 -25.95 6.14 -16.08
N GLY A 26 -25.43 7.02 -15.25
CA GLY A 26 -24.05 6.99 -14.84
C GLY A 26 -23.81 5.70 -14.04
N TYR A 27 -23.30 4.67 -14.71
CA TYR A 27 -22.69 3.56 -14.02
C TYR A 27 -21.48 4.13 -13.29
N GLY A 28 -21.58 4.20 -11.96
CA GLY A 28 -20.45 4.52 -11.11
C GLY A 28 -19.34 3.50 -11.39
N GLN A 29 -18.34 3.93 -12.16
CA GLN A 29 -17.09 3.20 -12.25
C GLN A 29 -16.47 3.29 -10.85
N THR A 30 -16.55 2.20 -10.11
CA THR A 30 -15.66 1.98 -8.99
C THR A 30 -14.25 2.00 -9.57
N HIS A 31 -13.54 3.11 -9.35
CA HIS A 31 -12.10 3.15 -9.58
C HIS A 31 -11.48 2.08 -8.67
N GLN A 32 -11.35 0.86 -9.20
CA GLN A 32 -10.36 -0.07 -8.67
C GLN A 32 -9.02 0.65 -8.92
N ARG A 33 -8.33 1.04 -7.83
CA ARG A 33 -6.94 1.46 -7.93
C ARG A 33 -6.20 0.30 -8.57
N GLU A 34 -5.80 0.44 -9.81
CA GLU A 34 -4.91 -0.52 -10.45
C GLU A 34 -3.57 -0.35 -9.72
N HIS A 35 -3.21 -1.33 -8.92
CA HIS A 35 -1.86 -1.38 -8.35
C HIS A 35 -0.88 -1.52 -9.52
N PRO A 36 0.05 -0.57 -9.70
CA PRO A 36 0.96 -0.58 -10.85
C PRO A 36 1.87 -1.82 -10.88
N ALA A 37 1.99 -2.52 -9.77
CA ALA A 37 2.67 -3.79 -9.68
C ALA A 37 1.71 -4.86 -9.13
N SER A 38 1.44 -5.88 -9.93
CA SER A 38 0.54 -6.99 -9.60
C SER A 38 1.13 -7.92 -8.53
N ASP A 39 0.26 -8.69 -7.85
CA ASP A 39 0.69 -9.79 -6.96
C ASP A 39 1.68 -10.75 -7.65
N ALA A 40 1.53 -10.98 -8.96
CA ALA A 40 2.45 -11.80 -9.74
C ALA A 40 3.85 -11.18 -9.81
N ALA A 41 3.96 -9.87 -10.04
CA ALA A 41 5.23 -9.16 -10.05
C ALA A 41 5.88 -9.17 -8.66
N LEU A 42 5.07 -9.00 -7.60
CA LEU A 42 5.56 -9.09 -6.23
C LEU A 42 6.12 -10.49 -5.93
N LYS A 43 5.43 -11.55 -6.32
CA LYS A 43 5.91 -12.93 -6.15
C LYS A 43 7.24 -13.16 -6.87
N VAL A 44 7.38 -12.69 -8.10
CA VAL A 44 8.63 -12.78 -8.87
C VAL A 44 9.76 -12.01 -8.16
N PHE A 45 9.48 -10.79 -7.71
CA PHE A 45 10.42 -9.96 -6.97
C PHE A 45 10.91 -10.66 -5.68
N LEU A 46 9.99 -11.21 -4.89
CA LEU A 46 10.34 -11.88 -3.63
C LEU A 46 11.18 -13.14 -3.86
N LYS A 47 10.88 -13.95 -4.88
CA LYS A 47 11.70 -15.12 -5.25
C LYS A 47 13.13 -14.70 -5.61
N GLN A 48 13.27 -13.66 -6.42
CA GLN A 48 14.59 -13.16 -6.76
C GLN A 48 15.31 -12.58 -5.54
N TYR A 49 14.60 -11.81 -4.70
CA TYR A 49 15.15 -11.27 -3.48
C TYR A 49 15.71 -12.35 -2.55
N LEU A 50 14.98 -13.44 -2.29
CA LEU A 50 15.46 -14.54 -1.45
C LEU A 50 16.70 -15.22 -2.04
N LYS A 51 16.70 -15.44 -3.35
CA LYS A 51 17.86 -16.00 -4.07
C LYS A 51 19.10 -15.11 -3.93
N ASP A 52 18.95 -13.80 -4.03
CA ASP A 52 20.04 -12.83 -3.90
C ASP A 52 20.56 -12.72 -2.46
N GLN A 53 19.79 -13.20 -1.46
CA GLN A 53 20.22 -13.30 -0.08
C GLN A 53 20.76 -14.69 0.29
N ASP A 54 20.98 -15.57 -0.69
CA ASP A 54 21.39 -16.98 -0.50
C ASP A 54 20.44 -17.76 0.45
N VAL A 55 19.17 -17.37 0.46
CA VAL A 55 18.12 -18.07 1.23
C VAL A 55 17.48 -19.11 0.34
N GLU A 56 17.72 -20.37 0.63
CA GLU A 56 17.01 -21.47 -0.02
C GLU A 56 15.57 -21.54 0.47
N ASP A 57 14.64 -21.53 -0.49
CA ASP A 57 13.23 -21.78 -0.20
C ASP A 57 13.02 -23.29 0.01
N ASP A 58 12.83 -23.69 1.25
CA ASP A 58 12.52 -25.07 1.65
C ASP A 58 11.06 -25.47 1.37
N GLY A 59 10.33 -24.65 0.60
CA GLY A 59 8.92 -24.84 0.29
C GLY A 59 7.97 -24.33 1.40
N THR A 60 8.51 -23.79 2.50
CA THR A 60 7.71 -23.24 3.60
C THR A 60 7.50 -21.75 3.49
N ALA A 61 8.23 -21.07 2.60
CA ALA A 61 8.16 -19.63 2.44
C ALA A 61 6.77 -19.16 2.00
N ARG A 62 6.25 -18.19 2.74
CA ARG A 62 4.98 -17.52 2.48
C ARG A 62 5.17 -16.01 2.67
N TYR A 63 4.30 -15.23 2.07
CA TYR A 63 4.29 -13.78 2.24
C TYR A 63 2.88 -13.25 2.46
N ILE A 64 2.78 -12.16 3.20
CA ILE A 64 1.53 -11.46 3.50
C ILE A 64 1.71 -10.04 3.01
N PRO A 65 1.15 -9.66 1.85
CA PRO A 65 1.25 -8.32 1.32
C PRO A 65 0.15 -7.42 1.86
N ALA A 66 0.45 -6.15 2.04
CA ALA A 66 -0.51 -5.09 2.29
C ALA A 66 -0.14 -3.89 1.42
N PHE A 67 -1.05 -3.51 0.55
CA PHE A 67 -0.92 -2.35 -0.32
C PHE A 67 -1.50 -1.14 0.40
N VAL A 68 -0.73 -0.09 0.57
CA VAL A 68 -1.10 1.09 1.34
C VAL A 68 -0.26 2.29 0.94
N ASP A 69 -0.91 3.40 0.66
CA ASP A 69 -0.26 4.70 0.44
C ASP A 69 0.33 5.17 1.77
N LEU A 70 1.65 5.09 1.90
CA LEU A 70 2.38 5.43 3.13
C LEU A 70 2.83 6.89 3.17
N ASN A 71 2.83 7.57 2.02
CA ASN A 71 3.36 8.93 1.88
C ASN A 71 2.31 9.94 1.38
N ASP A 72 1.05 9.48 1.21
CA ASP A 72 -0.09 10.28 0.72
C ASP A 72 0.12 10.84 -0.71
N ASP A 73 0.92 10.15 -1.56
CA ASP A 73 1.15 10.56 -2.96
C ASP A 73 0.13 9.98 -3.95
N GLY A 74 -0.76 9.11 -3.49
CA GLY A 74 -1.78 8.44 -4.28
C GLY A 74 -1.32 7.12 -4.90
N THR A 75 -0.08 6.69 -4.66
CA THR A 75 0.46 5.41 -5.08
C THR A 75 0.66 4.51 -3.86
N ASP A 76 0.15 3.30 -3.91
CA ASP A 76 0.33 2.38 -2.79
C ASP A 76 1.76 1.81 -2.79
N GLU A 77 2.44 1.92 -1.64
CA GLU A 77 3.58 1.10 -1.27
C GLU A 77 3.10 -0.31 -0.89
N VAL A 78 4.05 -1.23 -0.75
CA VAL A 78 3.75 -2.60 -0.32
C VAL A 78 4.52 -2.94 0.95
N ILE A 79 3.79 -3.19 2.03
CA ILE A 79 4.33 -3.82 3.23
C ILE A 79 4.21 -5.33 3.04
N VAL A 80 5.33 -6.05 3.09
CA VAL A 80 5.35 -7.51 2.91
C VAL A 80 5.96 -8.17 4.13
N HIS A 81 5.14 -8.92 4.87
CA HIS A 81 5.65 -9.78 5.94
C HIS A 81 5.98 -11.16 5.37
N VAL A 82 7.24 -11.55 5.44
CA VAL A 82 7.75 -12.80 4.84
C VAL A 82 8.01 -13.80 5.95
N ILE A 83 7.39 -14.97 5.85
CA ILE A 83 7.43 -16.03 6.86
C ILE A 83 7.92 -17.35 6.24
N GLY A 84 8.62 -18.15 7.03
CA GLY A 84 9.16 -19.45 6.62
C GLY A 84 10.18 -19.95 7.64
N GLN A 85 10.50 -21.24 7.62
CA GLN A 85 11.44 -21.82 8.61
C GLN A 85 12.83 -21.18 8.51
N SER A 86 13.32 -20.98 7.30
CA SER A 86 14.63 -20.36 7.05
C SER A 86 14.61 -18.82 7.14
N LEU A 87 13.42 -18.20 7.27
CA LEU A 87 13.21 -16.75 7.21
C LEU A 87 12.90 -16.13 8.57
N CYS A 88 12.52 -16.93 9.55
CA CYS A 88 12.11 -16.49 10.86
C CYS A 88 13.05 -17.03 11.94
N GLY A 89 13.39 -16.17 12.89
CA GLY A 89 14.09 -16.57 14.11
C GLY A 89 13.19 -16.52 15.34
N THR A 90 13.78 -16.74 16.52
CA THR A 90 13.06 -16.67 17.80
C THR A 90 12.47 -15.29 18.09
N GLY A 91 13.06 -14.22 17.52
CA GLY A 91 12.56 -12.85 17.64
C GLY A 91 11.44 -12.48 16.69
N GLY A 92 11.25 -13.22 15.60
CA GLY A 92 10.27 -12.93 14.56
C GLY A 92 10.82 -13.13 13.15
N CYS A 93 10.14 -12.55 12.18
CA CYS A 93 10.42 -12.70 10.75
C CYS A 93 10.82 -11.37 10.09
N LEU A 94 10.96 -11.39 8.78
CA LEU A 94 11.31 -10.20 7.98
C LEU A 94 10.05 -9.47 7.52
N THR A 95 10.06 -8.16 7.62
CA THR A 95 9.11 -7.29 6.93
C THR A 95 9.85 -6.38 5.95
N LEU A 96 9.40 -6.35 4.71
CA LEU A 96 9.89 -5.44 3.69
C LEU A 96 8.90 -4.31 3.49
N VAL A 97 9.40 -3.10 3.24
CA VAL A 97 8.63 -1.99 2.69
C VAL A 97 9.16 -1.70 1.30
N LEU A 98 8.27 -1.75 0.31
CA LEU A 98 8.60 -1.68 -1.10
C LEU A 98 7.85 -0.53 -1.75
N VAL A 99 8.50 0.17 -2.68
CA VAL A 99 7.85 1.09 -3.61
C VAL A 99 7.78 0.44 -4.99
N PRO A 100 6.65 0.58 -5.71
CA PRO A 100 6.57 0.11 -7.09
C PRO A 100 7.48 0.95 -8.00
N VAL A 101 8.21 0.30 -8.89
CA VAL A 101 9.04 0.95 -9.91
C VAL A 101 8.83 0.22 -11.22
N GLN A 102 8.13 0.86 -12.15
CA GLN A 102 7.75 0.23 -13.44
C GLN A 102 6.99 -1.10 -13.22
N SER A 103 7.55 -2.21 -13.67
CA SER A 103 6.97 -3.56 -13.50
C SER A 103 7.58 -4.36 -12.34
N SER A 104 8.32 -3.71 -11.44
CA SER A 104 9.03 -4.33 -10.32
C SER A 104 8.92 -3.47 -9.06
N PHE A 105 9.80 -3.72 -8.08
CA PHE A 105 9.82 -3.02 -6.80
C PHE A 105 11.24 -2.60 -6.41
N ARG A 106 11.32 -1.52 -5.64
CA ARG A 106 12.54 -1.11 -4.93
C ARG A 106 12.30 -1.24 -3.43
N ILE A 107 13.26 -1.78 -2.73
CA ILE A 107 13.20 -1.89 -1.27
C ILE A 107 13.48 -0.51 -0.65
N VAL A 108 12.56 -0.05 0.18
CA VAL A 108 12.74 1.11 1.06
C VAL A 108 13.31 0.65 2.40
N SER A 109 12.75 -0.41 2.97
CA SER A 109 13.19 -0.90 4.28
C SER A 109 13.19 -2.41 4.38
N ARG A 110 14.13 -2.94 5.17
CA ARG A 110 14.20 -4.33 5.63
C ARG A 110 14.14 -4.31 7.15
N ILE A 111 13.01 -4.72 7.70
CA ILE A 111 12.77 -4.68 9.15
C ILE A 111 12.79 -6.12 9.65
N GLY A 112 13.86 -6.48 10.36
CA GLY A 112 14.01 -7.82 10.95
C GLY A 112 13.20 -7.98 12.23
N ILE A 113 13.10 -9.22 12.71
CA ILE A 113 12.52 -9.59 14.02
C ILE A 113 11.13 -8.99 14.28
N THR A 114 10.32 -8.89 13.25
CA THR A 114 8.95 -8.39 13.33
C THR A 114 7.95 -9.55 13.49
N ARG A 115 6.86 -9.27 14.15
CA ARG A 115 5.67 -10.11 14.25
C ARG A 115 4.42 -9.31 13.93
N PRO A 116 3.38 -9.93 13.38
CA PRO A 116 2.06 -9.33 13.38
C PRO A 116 1.51 -9.12 14.82
N PRO A 117 0.56 -8.19 15.02
CA PRO A 117 0.00 -7.35 13.99
C PRO A 117 0.99 -6.28 13.51
N ILE A 118 0.91 -5.92 12.21
CA ILE A 118 1.61 -4.75 11.66
C ILE A 118 0.55 -3.69 11.37
N ARG A 119 0.81 -2.47 11.83
CA ARG A 119 -0.10 -1.34 11.68
C ARG A 119 0.58 -0.20 10.94
N VAL A 120 -0.22 0.55 10.19
CA VAL A 120 0.13 1.88 9.70
C VAL A 120 -0.48 2.88 10.68
N LEU A 121 0.35 3.70 11.31
CA LEU A 121 -0.10 4.70 12.27
C LEU A 121 -0.63 5.95 11.55
N ASN A 122 -1.55 6.66 12.20
CA ASN A 122 -2.02 7.96 11.67
C ASN A 122 -0.95 9.06 11.81
N LYS A 123 0.05 8.83 12.66
CA LYS A 123 1.21 9.67 12.81
C LYS A 123 2.12 9.55 11.58
N GLN A 124 2.67 10.67 11.14
CA GLN A 124 3.68 10.73 10.08
C GLN A 124 4.98 11.33 10.60
N THR A 125 6.09 10.80 10.11
CA THR A 125 7.42 11.33 10.32
C THR A 125 8.12 11.46 8.97
N ASN A 126 8.69 12.63 8.68
CA ASN A 126 9.33 12.94 7.40
C ASN A 126 8.46 12.61 6.16
N GLY A 127 7.13 12.87 6.25
CA GLY A 127 6.19 12.71 5.15
C GLY A 127 5.69 11.29 4.89
N TRP A 128 6.09 10.31 5.73
CA TRP A 128 5.61 8.95 5.67
C TRP A 128 4.90 8.57 6.97
N HIS A 129 3.86 7.74 6.86
CA HIS A 129 3.20 7.15 8.01
C HIS A 129 4.16 6.28 8.79
N ASP A 130 4.20 6.44 10.12
CA ASP A 130 4.96 5.56 10.99
C ASP A 130 4.35 4.15 10.97
N LEU A 131 5.18 3.14 11.12
CA LEU A 131 4.73 1.76 11.23
C LEU A 131 4.75 1.31 12.68
N ALA A 132 3.81 0.45 13.05
CA ALA A 132 3.88 -0.25 14.32
C ALA A 132 3.98 -1.75 14.09
N VAL A 133 4.91 -2.40 14.77
CA VAL A 133 5.17 -3.83 14.70
C VAL A 133 5.20 -4.44 16.09
N TRP A 134 4.80 -5.70 16.21
CA TRP A 134 4.93 -6.45 17.45
C TRP A 134 6.32 -7.06 17.55
N VAL A 135 6.96 -6.92 18.71
CA VAL A 135 8.24 -7.57 19.04
C VAL A 135 8.07 -8.48 20.25
N GLN A 136 8.53 -9.72 20.12
CA GLN A 136 8.48 -10.74 21.17
C GLN A 136 9.44 -11.88 20.85
N GLY A 137 9.99 -12.52 21.86
CA GLY A 137 10.99 -13.60 21.70
C GLY A 137 12.41 -13.05 21.68
N GLY A 138 13.43 -13.89 21.47
CA GLY A 138 14.81 -13.47 21.53
C GLY A 138 15.23 -12.83 22.88
N GLY A 139 14.56 -13.22 23.98
CA GLY A 139 14.76 -12.63 25.31
C GLY A 139 13.74 -11.55 25.69
N ILE A 140 12.87 -11.11 24.77
CA ILE A 140 11.81 -10.12 25.04
C ILE A 140 10.54 -10.83 25.51
N GLN A 141 10.20 -10.68 26.79
CA GLN A 141 9.00 -11.22 27.44
C GLN A 141 8.53 -10.27 28.56
N PRO A 142 7.26 -9.82 28.57
CA PRO A 142 6.26 -9.97 27.51
C PRO A 142 6.60 -9.16 26.27
N GLY A 143 5.98 -9.53 25.12
CA GLY A 143 6.07 -8.74 23.89
C GLY A 143 5.40 -7.37 24.04
N TYR A 144 5.71 -6.48 23.10
CA TYR A 144 5.14 -5.12 23.03
C TYR A 144 5.13 -4.60 21.59
N GLU A 145 4.29 -3.61 21.37
CA GLU A 145 4.22 -2.91 20.08
C GLU A 145 5.23 -1.77 20.02
N VAL A 146 5.90 -1.64 18.89
CA VAL A 146 6.96 -0.67 18.63
C VAL A 146 6.58 0.24 17.48
N ASP A 147 6.72 1.55 17.70
CA ASP A 147 6.60 2.61 16.71
C ASP A 147 7.94 2.75 15.98
N LEU A 148 7.89 2.70 14.65
CA LEU A 148 9.01 2.85 13.72
C LEU A 148 8.81 4.15 12.94
N PRO A 149 9.41 5.26 13.35
CA PRO A 149 9.38 6.49 12.57
C PRO A 149 10.21 6.32 11.29
N PHE A 150 9.74 6.95 10.21
CA PHE A 150 10.50 7.05 8.96
C PHE A 150 11.59 8.12 9.12
N ASP A 151 12.84 7.83 8.78
CA ASP A 151 13.96 8.75 8.96
C ASP A 151 14.17 9.74 7.80
N GLY A 152 13.38 9.60 6.73
CA GLY A 152 13.49 10.33 5.47
C GLY A 152 13.98 9.46 4.32
N GLU A 153 14.56 8.28 4.62
CA GLU A 153 15.04 7.31 3.64
C GLU A 153 14.48 5.91 3.87
N SER A 154 14.32 5.53 5.16
CA SER A 154 13.89 4.20 5.55
C SER A 154 13.26 4.16 6.95
N TYR A 155 12.66 3.02 7.30
CA TYR A 155 12.34 2.66 8.69
C TYR A 155 13.51 1.90 9.31
N ALA A 156 13.62 1.96 10.64
CA ALA A 156 14.67 1.23 11.36
C ALA A 156 14.68 -0.26 11.05
N THR A 157 15.84 -0.81 10.74
CA THR A 157 16.00 -2.24 10.39
C THR A 157 15.80 -3.17 11.58
N ASN A 158 16.02 -2.66 12.81
CA ASN A 158 15.84 -3.40 14.06
C ASN A 158 14.84 -2.65 14.95
N PRO A 159 13.62 -3.22 15.18
CA PRO A 159 12.60 -2.57 15.98
C PRO A 159 12.87 -2.57 17.49
N THR A 160 13.97 -3.15 17.96
CA THR A 160 14.28 -3.22 19.40
C THR A 160 15.29 -2.19 19.87
N VAL A 161 15.80 -1.35 18.96
CA VAL A 161 16.78 -0.29 19.25
C VAL A 161 16.33 1.04 18.68
N ALA A 162 16.82 2.14 19.25
CA ALA A 162 16.53 3.48 18.73
C ALA A 162 16.88 3.60 17.22
N PRO A 163 16.10 4.37 16.45
CA PRO A 163 15.05 5.30 16.87
C PRO A 163 13.68 4.65 17.17
N ALA A 164 13.55 3.34 16.98
CA ALA A 164 12.35 2.59 17.35
C ALA A 164 12.05 2.75 18.86
N HIS A 165 10.77 2.92 19.20
CA HIS A 165 10.34 3.12 20.57
C HIS A 165 8.95 2.50 20.80
N ARG A 166 8.57 2.28 22.05
CA ARG A 166 7.24 1.72 22.36
C ARG A 166 6.14 2.61 21.84
N VAL A 167 5.11 1.97 21.25
CA VAL A 167 3.91 2.68 20.83
C VAL A 167 3.28 3.39 22.01
N GLY A 168 2.99 4.68 21.85
CA GLY A 168 2.34 5.48 22.88
C GLY A 168 0.86 5.10 23.06
N PRO A 169 0.28 5.31 24.25
CA PRO A 169 -1.09 4.86 24.58
C PRO A 169 -2.19 5.54 23.75
N LYS A 170 -1.88 6.64 23.09
CA LYS A 170 -2.81 7.39 22.22
C LYS A 170 -2.58 7.15 20.73
N ALA A 171 -1.64 6.28 20.37
CA ALA A 171 -1.36 6.01 18.97
C ALA A 171 -2.54 5.30 18.31
N THR A 172 -3.03 5.89 17.24
CA THR A 172 -4.11 5.33 16.41
C THR A 172 -3.54 4.92 15.05
N GLY A 173 -4.20 3.97 14.41
CA GLY A 173 -3.75 3.47 13.11
C GLY A 173 -4.53 2.22 12.70
N ARG A 174 -4.24 1.72 11.51
CA ARG A 174 -4.93 0.59 10.89
C ARG A 174 -4.04 -0.65 10.88
N VAL A 175 -4.57 -1.80 11.29
CA VAL A 175 -3.91 -3.10 11.07
C VAL A 175 -3.91 -3.40 9.58
N VAL A 176 -2.74 -3.68 9.03
CA VAL A 176 -2.54 -4.03 7.62
C VAL A 176 -2.08 -5.47 7.45
N VAL A 177 -1.38 -6.03 8.45
CA VAL A 177 -1.07 -7.45 8.54
C VAL A 177 -1.55 -7.95 9.90
N SER A 178 -2.54 -8.84 9.91
CA SER A 178 -3.06 -9.42 11.15
C SER A 178 -2.27 -10.66 11.57
N ASP A 179 -2.31 -11.00 12.85
CA ASP A 179 -1.72 -12.21 13.42
C ASP A 179 -2.40 -13.51 12.96
N GLU A 180 -3.64 -13.41 12.46
CA GLU A 180 -4.38 -14.55 11.91
C GLU A 180 -4.07 -14.83 10.44
N ALA A 181 -3.32 -13.95 9.75
CA ALA A 181 -3.06 -14.05 8.32
C ALA A 181 -2.15 -15.25 8.00
N LYS A 182 -2.62 -16.14 7.12
CA LYS A 182 -1.90 -17.38 6.77
C LYS A 182 -0.80 -17.20 5.73
N GLY A 183 -0.76 -16.07 5.04
CA GLY A 183 0.15 -15.77 3.95
C GLY A 183 -0.11 -16.60 2.68
N ILE A 184 0.43 -16.12 1.58
CA ILE A 184 0.36 -16.71 0.24
C ILE A 184 1.65 -17.53 0.04
N PRO A 185 1.60 -18.79 -0.46
CA PRO A 185 2.78 -19.56 -0.76
C PRO A 185 3.69 -18.87 -1.79
N LEU A 186 4.99 -18.85 -1.52
CA LEU A 186 5.97 -18.26 -2.43
C LEU A 186 6.38 -19.27 -3.51
N GLY A 187 6.49 -20.52 -3.18
CA GLY A 187 6.78 -21.65 -4.07
C GLY A 187 5.72 -21.95 -5.12
#